data_18ccd9ca0387cece9284b93715810e52
#
_entry.id   18ccd9ca0387cece9284b93715810e52
#
_cell.length_a   1.000
_cell.length_b   1.000
_cell.length_c   1.000
_cell.angle_alpha   90.00
_cell.angle_beta   90.00
_cell.angle_gamma   90.00
#
_symmetry.space_group_name_H-M   'P 1'
#
loop_
_entity.id
_entity.type
_entity.pdbx_description
1 polymer ?
#
loop_
_entity_poly.entity_id
_entity_poly.type
_entity_poly.pdbx_seq_one_letter_code
_entity_poly.pdbx_strand_id
1 'polypeptide(L)'
;MLPNHAPLVVAEQFGTLATLYPNRIELGLGRAPGTDPTTMRALRRGRQETEEQFPQDVLEILSYFADAVPQQRIKATPGQGTHVPVWLLGSSLFSAQLAAKLGLPYSFASHFAPRMLGQAIQLYRDNFEPSDYLDKPFVSMGVPTVVAETDEEAEYLATSVYQRILALLTGQSLKLKPPVATMEGRWSASE
;
A
#
# COMPACT_ATOMS: atom_id res chain seq x y z
N MET A 1 -0.33 -5.64 -3.89
CA MET A 1 1.15 -5.62 -4.02
C MET A 1 1.46 -5.77 -5.50
N LEU A 2 1.78 -4.65 -6.14
CA LEU A 2 1.92 -4.58 -7.61
C LEU A 2 2.93 -5.59 -8.17
N PRO A 3 4.11 -5.83 -7.54
CA PRO A 3 5.07 -6.78 -8.10
C PRO A 3 4.56 -8.22 -8.28
N ASN A 4 3.42 -8.58 -7.75
CA ASN A 4 2.81 -9.90 -7.92
C ASN A 4 1.82 -9.97 -9.10
N HIS A 5 1.55 -8.86 -9.78
CA HIS A 5 0.52 -8.73 -10.79
C HIS A 5 1.04 -8.02 -12.04
N ALA A 6 0.50 -8.35 -13.21
CA ALA A 6 0.77 -7.61 -14.43
C ALA A 6 0.07 -6.25 -14.41
N PRO A 7 0.75 -5.14 -14.71
CA PRO A 7 0.15 -3.80 -14.75
C PRO A 7 -1.14 -3.72 -15.57
N LEU A 8 -1.17 -4.33 -16.76
CA LEU A 8 -2.34 -4.38 -17.61
C LEU A 8 -3.54 -5.07 -16.93
N VAL A 9 -3.29 -6.22 -16.26
CA VAL A 9 -4.36 -6.96 -15.56
C VAL A 9 -4.93 -6.12 -14.41
N VAL A 10 -4.06 -5.45 -13.65
CA VAL A 10 -4.50 -4.54 -12.57
C VAL A 10 -5.34 -3.39 -13.14
N ALA A 11 -4.88 -2.77 -14.23
CA ALA A 11 -5.58 -1.68 -14.87
C ALA A 11 -6.97 -2.11 -15.40
N GLU A 12 -7.10 -3.30 -16.00
CA GLU A 12 -8.40 -3.82 -16.46
C GLU A 12 -9.35 -4.14 -15.31
N GLN A 13 -8.84 -4.74 -14.21
CA GLN A 13 -9.65 -5.05 -13.03
C GLN A 13 -10.17 -3.77 -12.35
N PHE A 14 -9.30 -2.81 -12.07
CA PHE A 14 -9.70 -1.55 -11.44
C PHE A 14 -10.49 -0.64 -12.38
N GLY A 15 -10.17 -0.65 -13.67
CA GLY A 15 -10.96 0.02 -14.70
C GLY A 15 -12.37 -0.53 -14.82
N THR A 16 -12.54 -1.85 -14.72
CA THR A 16 -13.86 -2.50 -14.64
C THR A 16 -14.64 -2.02 -13.42
N LEU A 17 -14.01 -2.01 -12.25
CA LEU A 17 -14.65 -1.53 -11.03
C LEU A 17 -15.02 -0.04 -11.13
N ALA A 18 -14.12 0.80 -11.67
CA ALA A 18 -14.38 2.23 -11.83
C ALA A 18 -15.50 2.52 -12.83
N THR A 19 -15.62 1.69 -13.87
CA THR A 19 -16.72 1.78 -14.85
C THR A 19 -18.07 1.39 -14.22
N LEU A 20 -18.08 0.35 -13.37
CA LEU A 20 -19.28 -0.10 -12.66
C LEU A 20 -19.68 0.85 -11.51
N TYR A 21 -18.69 1.48 -10.88
CA TYR A 21 -18.88 2.33 -9.70
C TYR A 21 -18.13 3.66 -9.87
N PRO A 22 -18.58 4.57 -10.75
CA PRO A 22 -17.90 5.82 -11.04
C PRO A 22 -17.63 6.65 -9.79
N ASN A 23 -16.43 7.23 -9.69
CA ASN A 23 -15.97 8.10 -8.58
C ASN A 23 -15.96 7.43 -7.21
N ARG A 24 -15.94 6.09 -7.14
CA ARG A 24 -15.91 5.33 -5.88
C ARG A 24 -14.70 4.43 -5.73
N ILE A 25 -13.87 4.35 -6.75
CA ILE A 25 -12.74 3.41 -6.81
C ILE A 25 -11.44 4.19 -6.84
N GLU A 26 -10.52 3.81 -5.97
CA GLU A 26 -9.14 4.27 -5.94
C GLU A 26 -8.20 3.05 -5.91
N LEU A 27 -7.01 3.17 -6.44
CA LEU A 27 -6.02 2.08 -6.49
C LEU A 27 -4.80 2.40 -5.63
N GLY A 28 -4.59 1.61 -4.56
CA GLY A 28 -3.38 1.68 -3.75
C GLY A 28 -2.30 0.69 -4.20
N LEU A 29 -1.12 1.17 -4.55
CA LEU A 29 0.01 0.38 -5.02
C LEU A 29 1.14 0.30 -3.99
N GLY A 30 1.56 -0.91 -3.65
CA GLY A 30 2.69 -1.17 -2.77
C GLY A 30 3.79 -1.97 -3.46
N ARG A 31 5.07 -1.63 -3.15
CA ARG A 31 6.27 -2.27 -3.73
C ARG A 31 6.57 -3.64 -3.14
N ALA A 32 6.47 -3.77 -1.82
CA ALA A 32 6.82 -5.03 -1.17
C ALA A 32 5.92 -6.17 -1.64
N PRO A 33 6.42 -7.40 -1.83
CA PRO A 33 5.62 -8.51 -2.35
C PRO A 33 4.49 -8.95 -1.39
N GLY A 34 4.63 -8.68 -0.09
CA GLY A 34 3.60 -8.99 0.92
C GLY A 34 3.35 -10.48 1.12
N THR A 35 4.24 -11.34 0.62
CA THR A 35 4.13 -12.80 0.68
C THR A 35 5.50 -13.46 0.75
N ASP A 36 5.53 -14.77 1.02
CA ASP A 36 6.75 -15.56 1.06
C ASP A 36 7.31 -15.84 -0.36
N PRO A 37 8.62 -16.20 -0.47
CA PRO A 37 9.27 -16.42 -1.78
C PRO A 37 8.65 -17.54 -2.61
N THR A 38 8.01 -18.53 -1.99
CA THR A 38 7.36 -19.64 -2.71
C THR A 38 6.08 -19.16 -3.38
N THR A 39 5.25 -18.43 -2.66
CA THR A 39 4.05 -17.79 -3.18
C THR A 39 4.38 -16.77 -4.26
N MET A 40 5.43 -15.94 -4.07
CA MET A 40 5.92 -15.02 -5.11
C MET A 40 6.25 -15.75 -6.41
N ARG A 41 7.00 -16.84 -6.34
CA ARG A 41 7.34 -17.66 -7.51
C ARG A 41 6.10 -18.24 -8.20
N ALA A 42 5.11 -18.66 -7.43
CA ALA A 42 3.85 -19.17 -7.98
C ALA A 42 3.04 -18.08 -8.71
N LEU A 43 3.01 -16.87 -8.18
CA LEU A 43 2.29 -15.73 -8.77
C LEU A 43 2.99 -15.16 -10.01
N ARG A 44 4.33 -15.20 -10.04
CA ARG A 44 5.17 -14.59 -11.09
C ARG A 44 5.65 -15.59 -12.13
N ARG A 45 4.87 -16.56 -12.51
CA ARG A 45 5.27 -17.57 -13.50
C ARG A 45 5.82 -16.96 -14.79
N GLY A 46 7.13 -17.13 -15.01
CA GLY A 46 7.82 -16.66 -16.22
C GLY A 46 8.17 -15.17 -16.27
N ARG A 47 7.91 -14.40 -15.21
CA ARG A 47 8.28 -12.98 -15.11
C ARG A 47 9.55 -12.85 -14.27
N GLN A 48 10.57 -12.16 -14.83
CA GLN A 48 11.80 -11.79 -14.10
C GLN A 48 11.67 -10.43 -13.42
N GLU A 49 10.46 -10.00 -13.12
CA GLU A 49 10.21 -8.69 -12.53
C GLU A 49 10.71 -8.63 -11.09
N THR A 50 11.53 -7.64 -10.82
CA THR A 50 12.07 -7.34 -9.51
C THR A 50 11.31 -6.17 -8.88
N GLU A 51 11.49 -5.98 -7.58
CA GLU A 51 11.00 -4.78 -6.88
C GLU A 51 11.56 -3.47 -7.48
N GLU A 52 12.66 -3.55 -8.22
CA GLU A 52 13.31 -2.44 -8.92
C GLU A 52 12.48 -1.91 -10.10
N GLN A 53 11.61 -2.73 -10.68
CA GLN A 53 10.72 -2.34 -11.77
C GLN A 53 9.45 -1.62 -11.29
N PHE A 54 9.21 -1.59 -9.99
CA PHE A 54 8.00 -0.99 -9.41
C PHE A 54 7.71 0.45 -9.91
N PRO A 55 8.68 1.37 -10.03
CA PRO A 55 8.40 2.70 -10.59
C PRO A 55 7.89 2.64 -12.02
N GLN A 56 8.44 1.76 -12.84
CA GLN A 56 8.03 1.59 -14.25
C GLN A 56 6.61 0.98 -14.33
N ASP A 57 6.33 -0.02 -13.50
CA ASP A 57 4.99 -0.63 -13.42
C ASP A 57 3.92 0.39 -13.00
N VAL A 58 4.26 1.32 -12.09
CA VAL A 58 3.36 2.42 -11.70
C VAL A 58 3.08 3.33 -12.90
N LEU A 59 4.11 3.75 -13.63
CA LEU A 59 3.96 4.59 -14.82
C LEU A 59 3.12 3.89 -15.91
N GLU A 60 3.29 2.58 -16.07
CA GLU A 60 2.50 1.77 -17.00
C GLU A 60 1.01 1.77 -16.60
N ILE A 61 0.67 1.57 -15.33
CA ILE A 61 -0.70 1.63 -14.84
C ILE A 61 -1.31 3.03 -15.06
N LEU A 62 -0.57 4.09 -14.75
CA LEU A 62 -1.03 5.45 -14.98
C LEU A 62 -1.35 5.69 -16.46
N SER A 63 -0.53 5.18 -17.37
CA SER A 63 -0.76 5.29 -18.82
C SER A 63 -2.01 4.53 -19.29
N TYR A 64 -2.35 3.41 -18.62
CA TYR A 64 -3.56 2.64 -18.93
C TYR A 64 -4.85 3.30 -18.42
N PHE A 65 -4.78 4.13 -17.38
CA PHE A 65 -5.93 4.89 -16.89
C PHE A 65 -6.13 6.25 -17.58
N ALA A 66 -5.07 6.80 -18.16
CA ALA A 66 -5.11 8.05 -18.90
C ALA A 66 -5.90 7.93 -20.21
N ASP A 67 -6.16 9.06 -20.86
CA ASP A 67 -6.76 9.08 -22.20
C ASP A 67 -5.83 8.39 -23.21
N ALA A 68 -6.45 7.72 -24.18
CA ALA A 68 -5.69 7.03 -25.21
C ALA A 68 -4.92 8.02 -26.08
N VAL A 69 -3.62 7.76 -26.26
CA VAL A 69 -2.80 8.53 -27.20
C VAL A 69 -2.79 7.91 -28.59
N PRO A 70 -2.58 8.71 -29.67
CA PRO A 70 -2.46 8.19 -31.03
C PRO A 70 -1.39 7.09 -31.10
N GLN A 71 -1.69 6.00 -31.80
CA GLN A 71 -0.80 4.85 -32.02
C GLN A 71 -0.53 3.99 -30.75
N GLN A 72 -1.22 4.22 -29.64
CA GLN A 72 -1.14 3.33 -28.47
C GLN A 72 -1.58 1.91 -28.85
N ARG A 73 -0.65 0.95 -28.79
CA ARG A 73 -0.88 -0.43 -29.26
C ARG A 73 -1.63 -1.29 -28.24
N ILE A 74 -1.39 -1.06 -26.96
CA ILE A 74 -2.01 -1.81 -25.84
C ILE A 74 -2.88 -0.84 -25.05
N LYS A 75 -4.12 -1.23 -24.82
CA LYS A 75 -5.10 -0.47 -24.05
C LYS A 75 -5.73 -1.38 -23.00
N ALA A 76 -5.89 -0.88 -21.80
CA ALA A 76 -6.71 -1.54 -20.78
C ALA A 76 -8.20 -1.33 -21.14
N THR A 77 -8.95 -2.42 -21.27
CA THR A 77 -10.38 -2.32 -21.58
C THR A 77 -11.19 -3.02 -20.49
N PRO A 78 -12.05 -2.27 -19.76
CA PRO A 78 -12.49 -0.89 -19.95
C PRO A 78 -11.69 0.23 -19.24
N GLY A 79 -10.47 -0.04 -18.74
CA GLY A 79 -9.67 0.88 -17.91
C GLY A 79 -9.25 2.20 -18.55
N GLN A 80 -9.04 2.22 -19.87
CA GLN A 80 -8.55 3.40 -20.60
C GLN A 80 -9.51 4.60 -20.46
N GLY A 81 -8.97 5.76 -20.06
CA GLY A 81 -9.75 6.99 -19.87
C GLY A 81 -10.59 7.00 -18.59
N THR A 82 -10.43 6.06 -17.69
CA THR A 82 -11.17 6.05 -16.41
C THR A 82 -10.56 6.96 -15.34
N HIS A 83 -9.30 7.37 -15.50
CA HIS A 83 -8.56 8.24 -14.57
C HIS A 83 -8.66 7.79 -13.11
N VAL A 84 -8.62 6.46 -12.85
CA VAL A 84 -8.66 5.92 -11.50
C VAL A 84 -7.55 6.56 -10.66
N PRO A 85 -7.87 7.20 -9.51
CA PRO A 85 -6.85 7.77 -8.64
C PRO A 85 -5.91 6.68 -8.13
N VAL A 86 -4.60 6.91 -8.28
CA VAL A 86 -3.56 5.97 -7.86
C VAL A 86 -2.81 6.52 -6.66
N TRP A 87 -2.75 5.73 -5.59
CA TRP A 87 -2.01 6.02 -4.38
C TRP A 87 -0.74 5.18 -4.30
N LEU A 88 0.37 5.77 -3.88
CA LEU A 88 1.54 4.98 -3.49
C LEU A 88 1.51 4.67 -2.00
N LEU A 89 1.61 3.37 -1.68
CA LEU A 89 1.58 2.85 -0.32
C LEU A 89 2.98 2.41 0.09
N GLY A 90 3.37 2.68 1.33
CA GLY A 90 4.62 2.14 1.84
C GLY A 90 4.91 2.51 3.29
N SER A 91 5.97 1.88 3.81
CA SER A 91 6.50 2.10 5.17
C SER A 91 7.96 2.55 5.16
N SER A 92 8.46 3.01 4.01
CA SER A 92 9.86 3.42 3.80
C SER A 92 9.96 4.74 3.06
N LEU A 93 11.16 5.34 3.09
CA LEU A 93 11.45 6.59 2.38
C LEU A 93 11.36 6.46 0.85
N PHE A 94 11.58 5.27 0.32
CA PHE A 94 11.49 5.01 -1.13
C PHE A 94 10.11 5.35 -1.71
N SER A 95 9.04 4.85 -1.08
CA SER A 95 7.66 5.12 -1.55
C SER A 95 7.30 6.60 -1.43
N ALA A 96 7.77 7.26 -0.36
CA ALA A 96 7.58 8.69 -0.16
C ALA A 96 8.26 9.50 -1.28
N GLN A 97 9.52 9.16 -1.62
CA GLN A 97 10.27 9.82 -2.68
C GLN A 97 9.64 9.59 -4.06
N LEU A 98 9.23 8.36 -4.35
CA LEU A 98 8.58 8.04 -5.63
C LEU A 98 7.24 8.77 -5.78
N ALA A 99 6.41 8.77 -4.72
CA ALA A 99 5.14 9.50 -4.74
C ALA A 99 5.34 11.01 -4.96
N ALA A 100 6.34 11.59 -4.29
CA ALA A 100 6.69 13.00 -4.44
C ALA A 100 7.09 13.33 -5.89
N LYS A 101 7.96 12.51 -6.48
CA LYS A 101 8.45 12.67 -7.86
C LYS A 101 7.38 12.51 -8.93
N LEU A 102 6.40 11.64 -8.69
CA LEU A 102 5.30 11.39 -9.62
C LEU A 102 4.08 12.30 -9.36
N GLY A 103 4.13 13.16 -8.35
CA GLY A 103 3.00 14.00 -7.96
C GLY A 103 1.75 13.20 -7.57
N LEU A 104 1.94 12.03 -6.93
CA LEU A 104 0.86 11.13 -6.54
C LEU A 104 0.53 11.24 -5.04
N PRO A 105 -0.70 10.94 -4.63
CA PRO A 105 -1.05 10.83 -3.22
C PRO A 105 -0.27 9.69 -2.56
N TYR A 106 0.14 9.92 -1.30
CA TYR A 106 0.96 9.01 -0.54
C TYR A 106 0.25 8.51 0.71
N SER A 107 0.28 7.20 0.94
CA SER A 107 -0.24 6.60 2.17
C SER A 107 0.86 5.86 2.92
N PHE A 108 1.15 6.32 4.15
CA PHE A 108 2.18 5.70 4.99
C PHE A 108 1.58 4.62 5.90
N ALA A 109 2.19 3.43 5.85
CA ALA A 109 1.77 2.29 6.66
C ALA A 109 2.35 2.35 8.09
N SER A 110 1.93 3.37 8.88
CA SER A 110 2.45 3.60 10.24
C SER A 110 2.11 2.48 11.23
N HIS A 111 1.10 1.68 10.93
CA HIS A 111 0.78 0.45 11.68
C HIS A 111 1.86 -0.66 11.56
N PHE A 112 2.81 -0.53 10.61
CA PHE A 112 3.98 -1.42 10.48
C PHE A 112 5.28 -0.77 10.94
N ALA A 113 5.49 0.51 10.62
CA ALA A 113 6.76 1.19 10.84
C ALA A 113 6.57 2.62 11.38
N PRO A 114 5.99 2.81 12.57
CA PRO A 114 5.66 4.14 13.09
C PRO A 114 6.88 5.06 13.23
N ARG A 115 8.07 4.51 13.47
CA ARG A 115 9.32 5.29 13.66
C ARG A 115 9.71 6.13 12.44
N MET A 116 9.37 5.68 11.23
CA MET A 116 9.73 6.35 9.97
C MET A 116 8.69 7.38 9.51
N LEU A 117 7.53 7.44 10.16
CA LEU A 117 6.39 8.25 9.72
C LEU A 117 6.75 9.72 9.49
N GLY A 118 7.32 10.39 10.50
CA GLY A 118 7.65 11.81 10.42
C GLY A 118 8.63 12.12 9.30
N GLN A 119 9.70 11.33 9.20
CA GLN A 119 10.73 11.50 8.16
C GLN A 119 10.17 11.24 6.75
N ALA A 120 9.32 10.23 6.57
CA ALA A 120 8.73 9.90 5.28
C ALA A 120 7.76 11.00 4.81
N ILE A 121 6.91 11.51 5.70
CA ILE A 121 5.99 12.60 5.37
C ILE A 121 6.74 13.89 5.04
N GLN A 122 7.77 14.23 5.81
CA GLN A 122 8.60 15.41 5.55
C GLN A 122 9.29 15.30 4.19
N LEU A 123 9.94 14.16 3.90
CA LEU A 123 10.59 13.89 2.61
C LEU A 123 9.61 14.01 1.43
N TYR A 124 8.40 13.45 1.57
CA TYR A 124 7.37 13.55 0.55
C TYR A 124 6.97 15.01 0.29
N ARG A 125 6.72 15.79 1.34
CA ARG A 125 6.31 17.19 1.22
C ARG A 125 7.39 18.08 0.63
N ASP A 126 8.65 17.89 1.06
CA ASP A 126 9.78 18.72 0.62
C ASP A 126 10.17 18.47 -0.84
N ASN A 127 9.90 17.28 -1.36
CA ASN A 127 10.27 16.88 -2.72
C ASN A 127 9.07 16.71 -3.65
N PHE A 128 7.89 17.15 -3.26
CA PHE A 128 6.68 16.99 -4.06
C PHE A 128 6.74 17.85 -5.33
N GLU A 129 6.54 17.21 -6.45
CA GLU A 129 6.41 17.84 -7.76
C GLU A 129 4.94 17.79 -8.19
N PRO A 130 4.27 18.94 -8.42
CA PRO A 130 2.90 18.97 -8.93
C PRO A 130 2.76 18.20 -10.24
N SER A 131 1.60 17.55 -10.43
CA SER A 131 1.30 16.74 -11.60
C SER A 131 -0.15 16.94 -12.05
N ASP A 132 -0.56 16.28 -13.13
CA ASP A 132 -1.97 16.23 -13.55
C ASP A 132 -2.89 15.52 -12.53
N TYR A 133 -2.31 14.84 -11.54
CA TYR A 133 -3.05 14.13 -10.50
C TYR A 133 -3.25 14.96 -9.23
N LEU A 134 -2.24 15.77 -8.86
CA LEU A 134 -2.27 16.59 -7.64
C LEU A 134 -1.47 17.90 -7.79
N ASP A 135 -2.08 19.01 -7.40
CA ASP A 135 -1.40 20.31 -7.30
C ASP A 135 -0.57 20.47 -6.02
N LYS A 136 -0.91 19.74 -4.96
CA LYS A 136 -0.32 19.84 -3.62
C LYS A 136 -0.16 18.47 -2.97
N PRO A 137 0.82 18.30 -2.06
CA PRO A 137 1.01 17.05 -1.35
C PRO A 137 -0.24 16.60 -0.61
N PHE A 138 -0.63 15.34 -0.81
CA PHE A 138 -1.76 14.73 -0.11
C PHE A 138 -1.32 13.42 0.56
N VAL A 139 -1.44 13.37 1.91
CA VAL A 139 -0.94 12.26 2.72
C VAL A 139 -2.07 11.61 3.50
N SER A 140 -2.08 10.30 3.49
CA SER A 140 -2.84 9.44 4.40
C SER A 140 -1.89 8.63 5.28
N MET A 141 -2.33 8.19 6.44
CA MET A 141 -1.58 7.28 7.31
C MET A 141 -2.50 6.21 7.90
N GLY A 142 -1.99 4.97 7.99
CA GLY A 142 -2.69 3.87 8.63
C GLY A 142 -2.56 3.95 10.15
N VAL A 143 -3.68 4.09 10.86
CA VAL A 143 -3.72 4.10 12.32
C VAL A 143 -4.40 2.83 12.80
N PRO A 144 -3.71 1.93 13.54
CA PRO A 144 -4.37 0.79 14.16
C PRO A 144 -5.33 1.29 15.24
N THR A 145 -6.58 0.87 15.16
CA THR A 145 -7.62 1.30 16.10
C THR A 145 -8.42 0.10 16.56
N VAL A 146 -8.69 0.02 17.85
CA VAL A 146 -9.61 -0.95 18.45
C VAL A 146 -10.76 -0.16 19.06
N VAL A 147 -11.97 -0.54 18.70
CA VAL A 147 -13.21 0.13 19.19
C VAL A 147 -14.09 -0.90 19.88
N ALA A 148 -14.58 -0.56 21.05
CA ALA A 148 -15.51 -1.35 21.86
C ALA A 148 -16.51 -0.43 22.59
N GLU A 149 -17.41 -1.00 23.39
CA GLU A 149 -18.37 -0.21 24.16
C GLU A 149 -17.73 0.52 25.35
N THR A 150 -16.63 -0.04 25.90
CA THR A 150 -15.85 0.56 26.98
C THR A 150 -14.36 0.55 26.69
N ASP A 151 -13.60 1.40 27.36
CA ASP A 151 -12.13 1.46 27.23
C ASP A 151 -11.50 0.15 27.74
N GLU A 152 -12.01 -0.45 28.81
CA GLU A 152 -11.51 -1.72 29.35
C GLU A 152 -11.68 -2.87 28.35
N GLU A 153 -12.81 -2.90 27.65
CA GLU A 153 -13.04 -3.88 26.59
C GLU A 153 -12.11 -3.63 25.39
N ALA A 154 -11.93 -2.37 24.99
CA ALA A 154 -11.03 -2.01 23.91
C ALA A 154 -9.57 -2.40 24.24
N GLU A 155 -9.11 -2.15 25.47
CA GLU A 155 -7.78 -2.56 25.93
C GLU A 155 -7.62 -4.09 25.95
N TYR A 156 -8.62 -4.81 26.42
CA TYR A 156 -8.62 -6.28 26.37
C TYR A 156 -8.52 -6.79 24.94
N LEU A 157 -9.34 -6.29 24.01
CA LEU A 157 -9.32 -6.68 22.60
C LEU A 157 -8.00 -6.29 21.93
N ALA A 158 -7.39 -5.14 22.27
CA ALA A 158 -6.11 -4.68 21.74
C ALA A 158 -4.96 -5.64 22.03
N THR A 159 -5.06 -6.47 23.08
CA THR A 159 -4.03 -7.48 23.41
C THR A 159 -3.81 -8.49 22.27
N SER A 160 -4.81 -8.76 21.42
CA SER A 160 -4.66 -9.55 20.20
C SER A 160 -3.70 -8.89 19.20
N VAL A 161 -3.82 -7.55 19.05
CA VAL A 161 -2.93 -6.76 18.18
C VAL A 161 -1.52 -6.73 18.73
N TYR A 162 -1.36 -6.54 20.05
CA TYR A 162 -0.06 -6.54 20.71
C TYR A 162 0.65 -7.89 20.59
N GLN A 163 -0.07 -9.00 20.77
CA GLN A 163 0.47 -10.35 20.54
C GLN A 163 0.96 -10.53 19.09
N ARG A 164 0.25 -9.96 18.11
CA ARG A 164 0.66 -10.02 16.69
C ARG A 164 1.91 -9.18 16.44
N ILE A 165 2.01 -7.98 17.03
CA ILE A 165 3.19 -7.12 16.92
C ILE A 165 4.40 -7.86 17.52
N LEU A 166 4.26 -8.43 18.70
CA LEU A 166 5.31 -9.22 19.35
C LEU A 166 5.73 -10.41 18.48
N ALA A 167 4.77 -11.13 17.90
CA ALA A 167 5.06 -12.24 16.99
C ALA A 167 5.83 -11.79 15.74
N LEU A 168 5.52 -10.62 15.19
CA LEU A 168 6.26 -10.02 14.08
C LEU A 168 7.71 -9.72 14.46
N LEU A 169 7.94 -9.12 15.63
CA LEU A 169 9.28 -8.74 16.10
C LEU A 169 10.13 -9.97 16.45
N THR A 170 9.51 -11.04 16.93
CA THR A 170 10.18 -12.29 17.35
C THR A 170 10.21 -13.38 16.26
N GLY A 171 9.74 -13.08 15.04
CA GLY A 171 9.75 -14.02 13.91
C GLY A 171 8.79 -15.22 14.08
N GLN A 172 7.77 -15.08 14.93
CA GLN A 172 6.76 -16.10 15.16
C GLN A 172 5.61 -16.02 14.14
N SER A 173 4.69 -17.00 14.20
CA SER A 173 3.49 -17.01 13.35
C SER A 173 2.63 -15.76 13.56
N LEU A 174 2.28 -15.07 12.45
CA LEU A 174 1.45 -13.87 12.45
C LEU A 174 -0.07 -14.17 12.53
N LYS A 175 -0.46 -15.41 12.82
CA LYS A 175 -1.86 -15.77 13.01
C LYS A 175 -2.42 -14.99 14.20
N LEU A 176 -3.56 -14.32 13.99
CA LEU A 176 -4.22 -13.57 15.06
C LEU A 176 -4.62 -14.52 16.19
N LYS A 177 -4.19 -14.21 17.40
CA LYS A 177 -4.52 -14.95 18.62
C LYS A 177 -5.70 -14.30 19.35
N PRO A 178 -6.51 -15.05 20.09
CA PRO A 178 -7.52 -14.47 20.97
C PRO A 178 -6.92 -13.46 21.94
N PRO A 179 -7.70 -12.47 22.40
CA PRO A 179 -7.25 -11.53 23.42
C PRO A 179 -6.95 -12.25 24.74
N VAL A 180 -6.08 -11.64 25.54
CA VAL A 180 -5.65 -12.15 26.86
C VAL A 180 -5.88 -11.08 27.94
N ALA A 181 -6.07 -11.50 29.19
CA ALA A 181 -6.36 -10.59 30.28
C ALA A 181 -5.23 -9.59 30.57
N THR A 182 -3.98 -9.95 30.31
CA THR A 182 -2.80 -9.08 30.47
C THR A 182 -1.69 -9.44 29.52
N MET A 183 -0.91 -8.44 29.16
CA MET A 183 0.35 -8.60 28.40
C MET A 183 1.58 -8.65 29.32
N GLU A 184 1.43 -8.50 30.64
CA GLU A 184 2.54 -8.58 31.59
C GLU A 184 3.36 -9.87 31.43
N GLY A 185 4.68 -9.74 31.45
CA GLY A 185 5.62 -10.85 31.30
C GLY A 185 5.67 -11.49 29.92
N ARG A 186 4.94 -10.96 28.92
CA ARG A 186 4.94 -11.49 27.55
C ARG A 186 5.95 -10.80 26.63
N TRP A 187 6.43 -9.62 27.01
CA TRP A 187 7.48 -8.87 26.32
C TRP A 187 8.50 -8.34 27.31
N SER A 188 9.73 -8.11 26.83
CA SER A 188 10.79 -7.45 27.59
C SER A 188 10.75 -5.93 27.40
N ALA A 189 11.44 -5.19 28.26
CA ALA A 189 11.54 -3.73 28.16
C ALA A 189 12.21 -3.24 26.85
N SER A 190 12.82 -4.13 26.08
CA SER A 190 13.48 -3.88 24.79
C SER A 190 12.57 -4.16 23.58
N GLU A 191 11.47 -4.81 23.76
CA GLU A 191 10.46 -5.14 22.76
C GLU A 191 9.29 -4.15 22.80
#